data_b12372bc70d0b45f69930ebb6b3695e0
#
_entry.id   b12372bc70d0b45f69930ebb6b3695e0
#
_cell.length_a   1.000
_cell.length_b   1.000
_cell.length_c   1.000
_cell.angle_alpha   90.00
_cell.angle_beta   90.00
_cell.angle_gamma   90.00
#
_symmetry.space_group_name_H-M   'P 1'
#
loop_
_entity.id
_entity.type
_entity.pdbx_description
1 polymer ?
#
loop_
_entity_poly.entity_id
_entity_poly.type
_entity_poly.pdbx_seq_one_letter_code
_entity_poly.pdbx_strand_id
1 'polypeptide(L)'
;MAKKHNAPAKPALEPNEALFQAVSLCRKAGALTMGFDAVEDAVVKGKAWLVMTASDASPKTVQRLNYAVGDMVDVIPMPLTQDKLADISRKPVAIYAVTDRNLAKLCFDRLTACGAIQPEEDMSE
;
A
#
# COMPACT_ATOMS: atom_id res chain seq x y z
N MET A 1 26.96 -0.11 -20.58
CA MET A 1 26.47 -0.59 -20.34
C MET A 1 25.91 -0.83 -20.05
N ALA A 2 25.98 -0.53 -19.99
CA ALA A 2 25.44 -1.01 -19.59
C ALA A 2 24.84 -1.09 -19.40
N LYS A 3 24.77 -0.97 -19.42
CA LYS A 3 24.13 -1.31 -19.08
C LYS A 3 23.47 -1.52 -18.98
N LYS A 4 23.52 -1.27 -19.07
CA LYS A 4 22.79 -1.72 -18.80
C LYS A 4 22.18 -1.98 -18.75
N HIS A 5 22.34 -1.75 -18.86
CA HIS A 5 21.65 -2.32 -18.62
C HIS A 5 21.13 -2.68 -18.54
N ASN A 6 21.23 -2.44 -18.66
CA ASN A 6 20.66 -3.06 -18.40
C ASN A 6 20.08 -3.42 -18.13
N ALA A 7 20.13 -3.23 -18.38
CA ALA A 7 19.61 -3.78 -17.99
C ALA A 7 18.92 -4.11 -17.88
N PRO A 8 18.89 -4.35 -18.10
CA PRO A 8 18.27 -4.86 -17.80
C PRO A 8 17.68 -5.09 -17.53
N ALA A 9 17.87 -5.23 -17.77
CA ALA A 9 17.47 -5.66 -17.32
C ALA A 9 17.15 -5.77 -16.66
N LYS A 10 17.44 -5.65 -16.28
CA LYS A 10 17.03 -5.91 -15.44
C LYS A 10 16.18 -5.64 -15.19
N PRO A 11 16.67 -6.03 -14.91
CA PRO A 11 15.29 -6.04 -15.11
C PRO A 11 14.50 -5.40 -14.03
N ALA A 12 13.33 -4.94 -14.40
CA ALA A 12 12.43 -4.34 -13.46
C ALA A 12 11.96 -5.38 -12.46
N LEU A 13 11.71 -4.95 -11.24
CA LEU A 13 11.12 -5.81 -10.23
C LEU A 13 9.72 -6.21 -10.65
N GLU A 14 9.30 -7.37 -10.22
CA GLU A 14 7.91 -7.72 -10.38
C GLU A 14 7.04 -6.73 -9.64
N PRO A 15 5.82 -6.49 -10.13
CA PRO A 15 4.98 -5.46 -9.51
C PRO A 15 4.76 -5.66 -8.01
N ASN A 16 4.56 -6.90 -7.57
CA ASN A 16 4.35 -7.15 -6.14
C ASN A 16 5.61 -6.86 -5.33
N GLU A 17 6.75 -7.19 -5.88
CA GLU A 17 8.00 -6.92 -5.18
C GLU A 17 8.28 -5.43 -5.14
N ALA A 18 7.97 -4.72 -6.22
CA ALA A 18 8.13 -3.26 -6.24
C ALA A 18 7.23 -2.59 -5.21
N LEU A 19 6.01 -3.09 -5.06
CA LEU A 19 5.10 -2.58 -4.03
C LEU A 19 5.66 -2.86 -2.64
N PHE A 20 6.16 -4.09 -2.42
CA PHE A 20 6.73 -4.45 -1.12
C PHE A 20 7.87 -3.49 -0.77
N GLN A 21 8.73 -3.17 -1.73
CA GLN A 21 9.83 -2.25 -1.47
C GLN A 21 9.35 -0.84 -1.19
N ALA A 22 8.28 -0.40 -1.85
CA ALA A 22 7.72 0.92 -1.58
C ALA A 22 7.18 0.99 -0.16
N VAL A 23 6.49 -0.05 0.30
CA VAL A 23 5.98 -0.10 1.67
C VAL A 23 7.14 -0.12 2.66
N SER A 24 8.18 -0.89 2.35
CA SER A 24 9.37 -0.95 3.18
C SER A 24 10.02 0.43 3.31
N LEU A 25 10.07 1.17 2.21
CA LEU A 25 10.61 2.52 2.22
C LEU A 25 9.79 3.43 3.12
N CYS A 26 8.46 3.31 3.08
CA CYS A 26 7.60 4.08 3.96
C CYS A 26 7.92 3.80 5.43
N ARG A 27 8.17 2.53 5.75
CA ARG A 27 8.52 2.16 7.12
C ARG A 27 9.84 2.80 7.54
N LYS A 28 10.83 2.74 6.67
CA LYS A 28 12.15 3.30 6.96
C LYS A 28 12.09 4.81 7.13
N ALA A 29 11.20 5.45 6.41
CA ALA A 29 11.06 6.91 6.47
C ALA A 29 10.21 7.36 7.65
N GLY A 30 9.67 6.43 8.43
CA GLY A 30 8.79 6.82 9.53
C GLY A 30 7.43 7.28 9.07
N ALA A 31 7.03 6.89 7.86
CA ALA A 31 5.78 7.35 7.24
C ALA A 31 4.74 6.24 7.13
N LEU A 32 4.89 5.17 7.89
CA LEU A 32 3.97 4.05 7.84
C LEU A 32 3.33 3.84 9.19
N THR A 33 2.00 3.89 9.23
CA THR A 33 1.23 3.59 10.43
C THR A 33 0.59 2.22 10.23
N MET A 34 0.60 1.40 11.26
CA MET A 34 0.17 0.01 11.17
C MET A 34 -0.83 -0.32 12.26
N GLY A 35 -1.85 -1.11 11.89
CA GLY A 35 -2.88 -1.55 12.82
C GLY A 35 -4.13 -0.71 12.72
N PHE A 36 -5.28 -1.34 13.02
CA PHE A 36 -6.59 -0.72 12.81
C PHE A 36 -6.73 0.60 13.56
N ASP A 37 -6.49 0.57 14.86
CA ASP A 37 -6.75 1.76 15.68
C ASP A 37 -5.82 2.90 15.33
N ALA A 38 -4.55 2.60 15.10
CA ALA A 38 -3.57 3.62 14.75
C ALA A 38 -3.88 4.23 13.38
N VAL A 39 -4.30 3.39 12.42
CA VAL A 39 -4.63 3.87 11.09
C VAL A 39 -5.89 4.73 11.14
N GLU A 40 -6.90 4.28 11.86
CA GLU A 40 -8.12 5.07 11.99
C GLU A 40 -7.81 6.44 12.60
N ASP A 41 -7.00 6.47 13.64
CA ASP A 41 -6.61 7.72 14.28
C ASP A 41 -5.88 8.64 13.30
N ALA A 42 -4.96 8.08 12.52
CA ALA A 42 -4.21 8.89 11.55
C ALA A 42 -5.13 9.48 10.48
N VAL A 43 -6.13 8.71 10.04
CA VAL A 43 -7.07 9.20 9.03
C VAL A 43 -7.93 10.31 9.62
N VAL A 44 -8.46 10.11 10.80
CA VAL A 44 -9.33 11.10 11.44
C VAL A 44 -8.59 12.41 11.66
N LYS A 45 -7.30 12.32 12.00
CA LYS A 45 -6.49 13.51 12.21
C LYS A 45 -5.97 14.15 10.93
N GLY A 46 -6.34 13.59 9.78
CA GLY A 46 -5.93 14.15 8.51
C GLY A 46 -4.48 13.91 8.14
N LYS A 47 -3.84 12.92 8.76
CA LYS A 47 -2.44 12.63 8.50
C LYS A 47 -2.20 11.52 7.48
N ALA A 48 -3.20 10.70 7.22
CA ALA A 48 -3.05 9.58 6.31
C ALA A 48 -3.45 9.98 4.90
N TRP A 49 -2.63 9.64 3.92
CA TRP A 49 -2.89 9.94 2.51
C TRP A 49 -3.39 8.71 1.76
N LEU A 50 -3.12 7.52 2.27
CA LEU A 50 -3.48 6.28 1.61
C LEU A 50 -3.56 5.19 2.67
N VAL A 51 -4.58 4.34 2.58
CA VAL A 51 -4.71 3.18 3.47
C VAL A 51 -4.67 1.92 2.61
N MET A 52 -3.92 0.92 3.07
CA MET A 52 -3.76 -0.34 2.36
C MET A 52 -4.07 -1.49 3.29
N THR A 53 -4.64 -2.56 2.71
CA THR A 53 -4.93 -3.77 3.48
C THR A 53 -4.18 -4.95 2.90
N ALA A 54 -3.80 -5.90 3.75
CA ALA A 54 -3.18 -7.13 3.28
C ALA A 54 -4.21 -7.97 2.51
N SER A 55 -3.72 -8.79 1.57
CA SER A 55 -4.62 -9.58 0.74
C SER A 55 -5.42 -10.60 1.54
N ASP A 56 -4.89 -11.03 2.67
CA ASP A 56 -5.56 -12.00 3.54
C ASP A 56 -6.16 -11.35 4.79
N ALA A 57 -6.38 -10.04 4.75
CA ALA A 57 -7.09 -9.36 5.82
C ALA A 57 -8.51 -9.93 5.90
N SER A 58 -9.01 -10.08 7.13
CA SER A 58 -10.35 -10.58 7.34
C SER A 58 -11.37 -9.67 6.63
N PRO A 59 -12.31 -10.23 5.86
CA PRO A 59 -13.34 -9.41 5.23
C PRO A 59 -14.09 -8.54 6.21
N LYS A 60 -14.33 -9.04 7.41
CA LYS A 60 -15.02 -8.27 8.42
C LYS A 60 -14.18 -7.05 8.85
N THR A 61 -12.88 -7.23 8.99
CA THR A 61 -11.99 -6.14 9.35
C THR A 61 -11.94 -5.09 8.25
N VAL A 62 -11.85 -5.54 6.99
CA VAL A 62 -11.83 -4.61 5.86
C VAL A 62 -13.13 -3.84 5.79
N GLN A 63 -14.25 -4.51 6.01
CA GLN A 63 -15.55 -3.86 5.98
C GLN A 63 -15.66 -2.80 7.08
N ARG A 64 -15.21 -3.13 8.28
CA ARG A 64 -15.20 -2.16 9.39
C ARG A 64 -14.32 -0.96 9.06
N LEU A 65 -13.18 -1.21 8.46
CA LEU A 65 -12.26 -0.15 8.08
C LEU A 65 -12.89 0.78 7.04
N ASN A 66 -13.49 0.19 6.01
CA ASN A 66 -14.15 0.99 4.98
C ASN A 66 -15.27 1.83 5.56
N TYR A 67 -16.00 1.26 6.49
CA TYR A 67 -17.08 2.00 7.13
C TYR A 67 -16.54 3.18 7.94
N ALA A 68 -15.41 2.97 8.62
CA ALA A 68 -14.86 3.99 9.50
C ALA A 68 -14.14 5.11 8.74
N VAL A 69 -13.44 4.80 7.67
CA VAL A 69 -12.56 5.78 7.02
C VAL A 69 -12.71 5.85 5.50
N GLY A 70 -13.56 5.01 4.92
CA GLY A 70 -13.61 4.87 3.46
C GLY A 70 -14.02 6.12 2.71
N ASP A 71 -14.73 7.03 3.34
CA ASP A 71 -15.12 8.29 2.70
C ASP A 71 -14.14 9.43 2.98
N MET A 72 -13.08 9.15 3.70
CA MET A 72 -12.04 10.14 3.99
C MET A 72 -10.73 9.86 3.26
N VAL A 73 -10.50 8.61 2.89
CA VAL A 73 -9.23 8.20 2.28
C VAL A 73 -9.47 6.95 1.45
N ASP A 74 -8.65 6.76 0.42
CA ASP A 74 -8.71 5.53 -0.36
C ASP A 74 -8.21 4.34 0.46
N VAL A 75 -8.98 3.26 0.46
CA VAL A 75 -8.62 2.01 1.12
C VAL A 75 -8.45 0.97 0.02
N ILE A 76 -7.22 0.51 -0.19
CA ILE A 76 -6.89 -0.32 -1.35
C ILE A 76 -6.26 -1.62 -0.88
N PRO A 77 -6.76 -2.77 -1.33
CA PRO A 77 -6.15 -4.05 -0.98
C PRO A 77 -4.84 -4.24 -1.73
N MET A 78 -3.82 -4.72 -1.03
CA MET A 78 -2.55 -5.06 -1.64
C MET A 78 -2.53 -6.54 -1.99
N PRO A 79 -1.80 -6.94 -3.04
CA PRO A 79 -1.61 -8.36 -3.33
C PRO A 79 -0.47 -8.95 -2.48
N LEU A 80 -0.37 -8.53 -1.23
CA LEU A 80 0.66 -8.99 -0.30
C LEU A 80 -0.03 -9.51 0.96
N THR A 81 0.42 -10.66 1.45
CA THR A 81 -0.16 -11.26 2.65
C THR A 81 0.42 -10.66 3.91
N GLN A 82 -0.26 -10.86 5.03
CA GLN A 82 0.26 -10.43 6.31
C GLN A 82 1.61 -11.08 6.61
N ASP A 83 1.77 -12.33 6.20
CA ASP A 83 3.01 -13.05 6.43
C ASP A 83 4.17 -12.38 5.67
N LYS A 84 3.95 -12.03 4.42
CA LYS A 84 4.95 -11.33 3.64
C LYS A 84 5.26 -9.96 4.23
N LEU A 85 4.23 -9.25 4.63
CA LEU A 85 4.38 -7.90 5.17
C LEU A 85 5.00 -7.91 6.57
N ALA A 86 5.00 -9.06 7.24
CA ALA A 86 5.61 -9.15 8.58
C ALA A 86 7.11 -8.85 8.55
N ASP A 87 7.76 -9.02 7.40
CA ASP A 87 9.15 -8.63 7.26
C ASP A 87 9.33 -7.13 7.51
N ILE A 88 8.30 -6.34 7.25
CA ILE A 88 8.33 -4.90 7.45
C ILE A 88 7.83 -4.54 8.84
N SER A 89 6.69 -5.11 9.23
CA SER A 89 6.00 -4.73 10.47
C SER A 89 6.49 -5.48 11.70
N ARG A 90 7.26 -6.54 11.50
CA ARG A 90 7.79 -7.38 12.56
C ARG A 90 6.76 -8.31 13.17
N LYS A 91 5.51 -8.20 12.79
CA LYS A 91 4.43 -9.07 13.22
C LYS A 91 3.33 -8.99 12.17
N PRO A 92 2.42 -9.97 12.14
CA PRO A 92 1.33 -9.90 11.16
C PRO A 92 0.42 -8.70 11.44
N VAL A 93 0.28 -7.82 10.45
CA VAL A 93 -0.60 -6.66 10.51
C VAL A 93 -1.35 -6.60 9.21
N ALA A 94 -2.66 -6.37 9.29
CA ALA A 94 -3.50 -6.40 8.11
C ALA A 94 -3.76 -5.02 7.52
N ILE A 95 -3.51 -3.95 8.26
CA ILE A 95 -3.94 -2.61 7.86
C ILE A 95 -2.77 -1.65 8.02
N TYR A 96 -2.56 -0.85 6.97
CA TYR A 96 -1.42 0.07 6.89
C TYR A 96 -1.90 1.41 6.35
N ALA A 97 -1.28 2.49 6.81
CA ALA A 97 -1.53 3.82 6.26
C ALA A 97 -0.20 4.51 5.98
N VAL A 98 -0.17 5.27 4.89
CA VAL A 98 1.00 6.06 4.53
C VAL A 98 0.71 7.51 4.89
N THR A 99 1.59 8.10 5.68
CA THR A 99 1.39 9.44 6.21
C THR A 99 2.25 10.50 5.52
N ASP A 100 2.97 10.12 4.48
CA ASP A 100 3.75 11.05 3.67
C ASP A 100 3.12 11.11 2.29
N ARG A 101 2.85 12.31 1.82
CA ARG A 101 2.15 12.50 0.55
C ARG A 101 2.90 11.90 -0.63
N ASN A 102 4.21 12.12 -0.69
CA ASN A 102 5.01 11.63 -1.81
C ASN A 102 5.15 10.13 -1.80
N LEU A 103 5.31 9.56 -0.62
CA LEU A 103 5.40 8.11 -0.50
C LEU A 103 4.04 7.46 -0.76
N ALA A 104 2.96 8.13 -0.39
CA ALA A 104 1.62 7.63 -0.72
C ALA A 104 1.43 7.57 -2.22
N LYS A 105 1.91 8.58 -2.94
CA LYS A 105 1.82 8.58 -4.39
C LYS A 105 2.64 7.44 -4.98
N LEU A 106 3.82 7.20 -4.45
CA LEU A 106 4.64 6.08 -4.91
C LEU A 106 3.91 4.76 -4.71
N CYS A 107 3.33 4.55 -3.53
CA CYS A 107 2.60 3.32 -3.26
C CYS A 107 1.37 3.20 -4.18
N PHE A 108 0.68 4.29 -4.42
CA PHE A 108 -0.47 4.29 -5.32
C PHE A 108 -0.06 3.83 -6.71
N ASP A 109 1.06 4.37 -7.21
CA ASP A 109 1.57 3.97 -8.51
C ASP A 109 1.93 2.49 -8.56
N ARG A 110 2.52 1.97 -7.48
CA ARG A 110 2.87 0.56 -7.42
C ARG A 110 1.63 -0.32 -7.34
N LEU A 111 0.60 0.15 -6.62
CA LEU A 111 -0.67 -0.58 -6.55
C LEU A 111 -1.35 -0.64 -7.92
N THR A 112 -1.29 0.45 -8.67
CA THR A 112 -1.83 0.46 -10.01
C THR A 112 -1.10 -0.56 -10.89
N ALA A 113 0.21 -0.63 -10.78
CA ALA A 113 1.01 -1.58 -11.56
C ALA A 113 0.70 -3.02 -11.19
N CYS A 114 0.27 -3.27 -9.96
CA CYS A 114 -0.12 -4.60 -9.52
C CYS A 114 -1.53 -4.99 -9.95
N GLY A 115 -2.27 -4.06 -10.55
CA GLY A 115 -3.66 -4.31 -10.90
C GLY A 115 -4.63 -4.16 -9.75
N ALA A 116 -4.16 -3.63 -8.61
CA ALA A 116 -5.03 -3.43 -7.45
C ALA A 116 -5.96 -2.24 -7.64
N ILE A 117 -5.62 -1.34 -8.56
CA ILE A 117 -6.41 -0.17 -8.86
C ILE A 117 -6.70 -0.17 -10.35
N GLN A 118 -7.98 -0.03 -10.72
CA GLN A 118 -8.37 -0.01 -12.12
C GLN A 118 -8.26 1.40 -12.66
N PRO A 119 -7.69 1.56 -13.86
CA PRO A 119 -7.66 2.89 -14.48
C PRO A 119 -9.06 3.39 -14.74
N GLU A 120 -9.26 4.65 -14.47
CA GLU A 120 -10.60 5.21 -14.63
C GLU A 120 -11.01 5.38 -16.05
N GLU A 121 -10.07 5.60 -16.92
CA GLU A 121 -10.42 5.79 -18.31
C GLU A 121 -11.09 4.58 -18.90
N ASP A 122 -10.99 3.44 -18.26
CA ASP A 122 -11.70 2.28 -18.72
C ASP A 122 -13.17 2.50 -18.75
N MET A 123 -13.62 3.39 -17.92
CA MET A 123 -15.02 3.61 -17.80
C MET A 123 -15.55 4.45 -18.89
N SER A 124 -14.70 5.16 -19.51
CA SER A 124 -15.19 6.17 -20.38
C SER A 124 -15.73 5.62 -21.65
N GLU A 125 -15.65 4.54 -21.86
CA GLU A 125 -16.16 4.19 -23.01
C GLU A 125 -17.32 3.70 -23.17
#